data_bbda1bdb386083cec9b288c5742a018a
#
_entry.id   bbda1bdb386083cec9b288c5742a018a
#
_cell.length_a   1.000
_cell.length_b   1.000
_cell.length_c   1.000
_cell.angle_alpha   90.00
_cell.angle_beta   90.00
_cell.angle_gamma   90.00
#
_symmetry.space_group_name_H-M   'P 1'
#
loop_
_entity.id
_entity.type
_entity.pdbx_description
1 polymer ?
#
loop_
_entity_poly.entity_id
_entity_poly.type
_entity_poly.pdbx_seq_one_letter_code
_entity_poly.pdbx_strand_id
1 'polypeptide(L)'
;TPNLRVRSGDEVDLSAVSTCGARLLTPGIDTGTVEPAYRAIVQAVRDSTLRRGPGGHILTGPVYVEGAEPGDVLEVRIKAVDLAIDAACNSFGPRSGFLPEDFPG
;
A
#
# COMPACT_ATOMS: atom_id res chain seq x y z
N THR A 1 -3.74 -15.75 -7.58
CA THR A 1 -5.23 -15.83 -7.64
C THR A 1 -5.80 -14.49 -7.23
N PRO A 2 -6.74 -13.91 -7.98
CA PRO A 2 -7.40 -12.66 -7.60
C PRO A 2 -8.21 -12.84 -6.31
N ASN A 3 -8.15 -11.82 -5.43
CA ASN A 3 -8.92 -11.80 -4.18
C ASN A 3 -10.35 -11.30 -4.39
N LEU A 4 -10.57 -10.54 -5.46
CA LEU A 4 -11.86 -9.94 -5.81
C LEU A 4 -12.06 -9.99 -7.32
N ARG A 5 -13.30 -10.20 -7.75
CA ARG A 5 -13.73 -10.10 -9.15
C ARG A 5 -14.78 -9.01 -9.26
N VAL A 6 -14.63 -8.17 -10.25
CA VAL A 6 -15.52 -7.03 -10.53
C VAL A 6 -15.84 -6.94 -12.00
N ARG A 7 -16.92 -6.23 -12.32
CA ARG A 7 -17.31 -5.86 -13.69
C ARG A 7 -17.10 -4.37 -13.92
N SER A 8 -17.05 -3.97 -15.16
CA SER A 8 -17.05 -2.55 -15.50
C SER A 8 -18.29 -1.86 -14.90
N GLY A 9 -18.05 -0.75 -14.19
CA GLY A 9 -19.08 0.00 -13.49
C GLY A 9 -19.32 -0.40 -12.02
N ASP A 10 -18.73 -1.50 -11.55
CA ASP A 10 -18.82 -1.88 -10.15
C ASP A 10 -18.08 -0.87 -9.27
N GLU A 11 -18.57 -0.70 -8.05
CA GLU A 11 -17.94 0.07 -6.99
C GLU A 11 -17.26 -0.88 -6.00
N VAL A 12 -16.05 -0.54 -5.60
CA VAL A 12 -15.23 -1.34 -4.69
C VAL A 12 -14.74 -0.50 -3.54
N ASP A 13 -14.78 -1.06 -2.36
CA ASP A 13 -14.13 -0.54 -1.18
C ASP A 13 -12.81 -1.30 -0.94
N LEU A 14 -11.70 -0.57 -0.90
CA LEU A 14 -10.35 -1.14 -0.76
C LEU A 14 -9.67 -0.58 0.48
N SER A 15 -9.49 -1.42 1.49
CA SER A 15 -8.68 -1.06 2.65
C SER A 15 -7.19 -1.25 2.33
N ALA A 16 -6.45 -0.15 2.36
CA ALA A 16 -5.00 -0.15 2.18
C ALA A 16 -4.28 0.08 3.50
N VAL A 17 -3.17 -0.60 3.71
CA VAL A 17 -2.36 -0.49 4.92
C VAL A 17 -1.13 0.36 4.64
N SER A 18 -0.82 1.29 5.56
CA SER A 18 0.36 2.16 5.43
C SER A 18 1.67 1.39 5.45
N THR A 19 2.54 1.65 4.48
CA THR A 19 3.90 1.09 4.44
C THR A 19 4.87 1.76 5.43
N CYS A 20 4.45 2.83 6.08
CA CYS A 20 5.24 3.57 7.07
C CYS A 20 5.40 2.84 8.40
N GLY A 21 4.70 1.74 8.62
CA GLY A 21 4.59 1.07 9.91
C GLY A 21 5.90 0.77 10.62
N ALA A 22 6.96 0.40 9.89
CA ALA A 22 8.28 0.17 10.48
C ALA A 22 8.90 1.46 11.07
N ARG A 23 8.63 2.62 10.47
CA ARG A 23 9.09 3.93 10.98
C ARG A 23 8.22 4.44 12.11
N LEU A 24 6.92 4.16 12.07
CA LEU A 24 5.98 4.46 13.15
C LEU A 24 6.26 3.64 14.41
N LEU A 25 7.04 2.55 14.31
CA LEU A 25 7.53 1.76 15.44
C LEU A 25 8.80 2.35 16.08
N THR A 26 9.30 3.49 15.62
CA THR A 26 10.47 4.16 16.20
C THR A 26 10.14 4.65 17.62
N PRO A 27 11.07 4.49 18.60
CA PRO A 27 10.86 5.01 19.96
C PRO A 27 10.51 6.50 19.95
N GLY A 28 9.47 6.88 20.70
CA GLY A 28 8.99 8.26 20.80
C GLY A 28 7.80 8.58 19.87
N ILE A 29 7.43 7.68 18.97
CA ILE A 29 6.17 7.76 18.22
C ILE A 29 5.14 6.91 18.94
N ASP A 30 3.92 7.44 19.09
CA ASP A 30 2.83 6.68 19.69
C ASP A 30 2.51 5.45 18.83
N THR A 31 2.85 4.28 19.35
CA THR A 31 2.63 3.01 18.66
C THR A 31 1.15 2.59 18.63
N GLY A 32 0.27 3.30 19.32
CA GLY A 32 -1.17 3.12 19.23
C GLY A 32 -1.73 3.40 17.82
N THR A 33 -1.01 4.22 17.05
CA THR A 33 -1.36 4.53 15.66
C THR A 33 -0.95 3.45 14.65
N VAL A 34 -0.15 2.46 15.05
CA VAL A 34 0.22 1.36 14.15
C VAL A 34 -0.92 0.37 14.04
N GLU A 35 -1.51 0.32 12.85
CA GLU A 35 -2.63 -0.57 12.57
C GLU A 35 -2.33 -2.02 12.95
N PRO A 36 -3.23 -2.71 13.66
CA PRO A 36 -3.11 -4.15 13.93
C PRO A 36 -2.94 -4.98 12.64
N ALA A 37 -3.60 -4.56 11.55
CA ALA A 37 -3.49 -5.17 10.24
C ALA A 37 -2.05 -5.15 9.70
N TYR A 38 -1.30 -4.07 9.91
CA TYR A 38 0.11 -3.99 9.50
C TYR A 38 0.96 -5.05 10.21
N ARG A 39 0.77 -5.22 11.52
CA ARG A 39 1.51 -6.23 12.30
C ARG A 39 1.21 -7.64 11.81
N ALA A 40 -0.06 -7.93 11.54
CA ALA A 40 -0.48 -9.23 11.00
C ALA A 40 0.13 -9.50 9.62
N ILE A 41 0.17 -8.49 8.73
CA ILE A 41 0.81 -8.60 7.41
C ILE A 41 2.30 -8.86 7.54
N VAL A 42 3.01 -8.11 8.39
CA VAL A 42 4.45 -8.30 8.60
C VAL A 42 4.75 -9.71 9.11
N GLN A 43 3.93 -10.21 10.04
CA GLN A 43 4.09 -11.57 10.55
C GLN A 43 3.81 -12.61 9.45
N ALA A 44 2.70 -12.47 8.74
CA ALA A 44 2.34 -13.36 7.64
C ALA A 44 3.41 -13.41 6.54
N VAL A 45 4.05 -12.27 6.24
CA VAL A 45 5.15 -12.20 5.26
C VAL A 45 6.41 -12.89 5.77
N ARG A 46 6.71 -12.77 7.09
CA ARG A 46 7.86 -13.49 7.70
C ARG A 46 7.68 -14.99 7.67
N ASP A 47 6.45 -15.45 7.91
CA ASP A 47 6.13 -16.88 7.97
C ASP A 47 5.85 -17.48 6.59
N SER A 48 5.74 -16.63 5.56
CA SER A 48 5.42 -17.04 4.19
C SER A 48 6.66 -17.59 3.46
N THR A 49 6.45 -18.67 2.72
CA THR A 49 7.39 -19.19 1.73
C THR A 49 7.26 -18.50 0.37
N LEU A 50 6.31 -17.59 0.21
CA LEU A 50 6.07 -16.87 -1.04
C LEU A 50 7.21 -15.91 -1.34
N ARG A 51 7.61 -15.85 -2.62
CA ARG A 51 8.63 -14.91 -3.06
C ARG A 51 8.09 -13.49 -2.97
N ARG A 52 8.75 -12.64 -2.20
CA ARG A 52 8.43 -11.21 -2.14
C ARG A 52 8.75 -10.52 -3.48
N GLY A 53 7.88 -9.62 -3.89
CA GLY A 53 8.19 -8.67 -4.95
C GLY A 53 9.29 -7.67 -4.53
N PRO A 54 9.87 -6.94 -5.47
CA PRO A 54 10.82 -5.88 -5.15
C PRO A 54 10.14 -4.71 -4.42
N GLY A 55 10.90 -4.07 -3.51
CA GLY A 55 10.44 -2.87 -2.79
C GLY A 55 9.75 -3.14 -1.47
N GLY A 56 9.30 -2.05 -0.84
CA GLY A 56 8.72 -2.04 0.51
C GLY A 56 7.22 -1.77 0.56
N HIS A 57 6.57 -1.60 -0.60
CA HIS A 57 5.14 -1.28 -0.66
C HIS A 57 4.27 -2.52 -0.42
N ILE A 58 3.19 -2.31 0.32
CA ILE A 58 2.12 -3.30 0.49
C ILE A 58 1.09 -3.01 -0.59
N LEU A 59 0.80 -4.02 -1.41
CA LEU A 59 -0.15 -3.91 -2.51
C LEU A 59 -1.45 -4.60 -2.11
N THR A 60 -2.55 -3.84 -2.08
CA THR A 60 -3.90 -4.37 -1.87
C THR A 60 -4.43 -4.93 -3.18
N GLY A 61 -4.90 -6.16 -3.17
CA GLY A 61 -5.39 -6.85 -4.36
C GLY A 61 -4.79 -8.25 -4.52
N PRO A 62 -4.71 -8.77 -5.75
CA PRO A 62 -5.16 -8.19 -7.01
C PRO A 62 -6.68 -8.27 -7.20
N VAL A 63 -7.20 -7.30 -7.96
CA VAL A 63 -8.60 -7.26 -8.41
C VAL A 63 -8.65 -7.74 -9.87
N TYR A 64 -9.55 -8.66 -10.16
CA TYR A 64 -9.80 -9.14 -11.52
C TYR A 64 -10.99 -8.41 -12.11
N VAL A 65 -10.83 -7.79 -13.26
CA VAL A 65 -11.91 -7.15 -14.01
C VAL A 65 -12.43 -8.13 -15.06
N GLU A 66 -13.69 -8.51 -14.93
CA GLU A 66 -14.31 -9.47 -15.85
C GLU A 66 -14.43 -8.85 -17.25
N GLY A 67 -14.01 -9.63 -18.25
CA GLY A 67 -14.06 -9.21 -19.65
C GLY A 67 -12.91 -8.29 -20.09
N ALA A 68 -12.01 -7.88 -19.20
CA ALA A 68 -10.85 -7.09 -19.58
C ALA A 68 -9.79 -7.93 -20.29
N GLU A 69 -9.25 -7.41 -21.39
CA GLU A 69 -8.25 -8.06 -22.23
C GLU A 69 -6.97 -7.21 -22.35
N PRO A 70 -5.83 -7.80 -22.71
CA PRO A 70 -4.61 -7.07 -22.97
C PRO A 70 -4.81 -6.01 -24.07
N GLY A 71 -4.49 -4.75 -23.75
CA GLY A 71 -4.69 -3.60 -24.64
C GLY A 71 -5.86 -2.71 -24.23
N ASP A 72 -6.73 -3.16 -23.33
CA ASP A 72 -7.77 -2.33 -22.78
C ASP A 72 -7.23 -1.23 -21.88
N VAL A 73 -8.00 -0.17 -21.73
CA VAL A 73 -7.71 0.94 -20.81
C VAL A 73 -8.57 0.79 -19.56
N LEU A 74 -7.91 0.76 -18.40
CA LEU A 74 -8.57 0.77 -17.10
C LEU A 74 -8.83 2.21 -16.65
N GLU A 75 -10.10 2.59 -16.50
CA GLU A 75 -10.51 3.84 -15.87
C GLU A 75 -10.87 3.58 -14.42
N VAL A 76 -10.18 4.22 -13.48
CA VAL A 76 -10.47 4.17 -12.04
C VAL A 76 -10.97 5.53 -11.57
N ARG A 77 -12.20 5.58 -11.05
CA ARG A 77 -12.79 6.80 -10.49
C ARG A 77 -12.78 6.72 -8.97
N ILE A 78 -11.90 7.51 -8.34
CA ILE A 78 -11.83 7.60 -6.89
C ILE A 78 -13.02 8.42 -6.40
N LYS A 79 -13.91 7.80 -5.62
CA LYS A 79 -15.11 8.44 -5.07
C LYS A 79 -14.89 9.03 -3.69
N ALA A 80 -14.14 8.32 -2.85
CA ALA A 80 -13.81 8.75 -1.49
C ALA A 80 -12.44 8.22 -1.09
N VAL A 81 -11.79 8.91 -0.16
CA VAL A 81 -10.59 8.45 0.53
C VAL A 81 -10.78 8.75 2.01
N ASP A 82 -10.92 7.69 2.80
CA ASP A 82 -11.04 7.78 4.25
C ASP A 82 -9.71 7.37 4.88
N LEU A 83 -9.17 8.23 5.75
CA LEU A 83 -7.90 7.94 6.43
C LEU A 83 -8.15 7.05 7.64
N ALA A 84 -7.56 5.87 7.64
CA ALA A 84 -7.67 4.91 8.75
C ALA A 84 -6.81 5.32 9.97
N ILE A 85 -5.78 6.13 9.76
CA ILE A 85 -4.89 6.66 10.82
C ILE A 85 -4.52 8.11 10.54
N ASP A 86 -4.29 8.88 11.59
CA ASP A 86 -3.96 10.31 11.52
C ASP A 86 -2.46 10.58 11.28
N ALA A 87 -1.72 9.58 10.86
CA ALA A 87 -0.29 9.66 10.67
C ALA A 87 0.13 9.21 9.28
N ALA A 88 1.08 9.92 8.70
CA ALA A 88 1.73 9.56 7.46
C ALA A 88 3.24 9.76 7.57
N CYS A 89 4.00 9.14 6.67
CA CYS A 89 5.42 9.42 6.55
C CYS A 89 5.79 9.82 5.13
N ASN A 90 6.70 10.76 5.04
CA ASN A 90 7.40 11.06 3.80
C ASN A 90 8.91 11.00 4.07
N SER A 91 9.68 10.63 3.07
CA SER A 91 11.14 10.62 3.20
C SER A 91 11.80 11.02 1.89
N PHE A 92 12.83 11.79 2.03
CA PHE A 92 13.73 12.18 0.95
C PHE A 92 15.18 12.07 1.43
N GLY A 93 16.11 12.11 0.52
CA GLY A 93 17.54 12.09 0.85
C GLY A 93 18.40 11.86 -0.39
N PRO A 94 19.73 11.84 -0.24
CA PRO A 94 20.67 11.82 -1.36
C PRO A 94 20.51 10.65 -2.34
N ARG A 95 19.79 9.61 -1.93
CA ARG A 95 19.54 8.40 -2.75
C ARG A 95 18.06 8.00 -2.78
N SER A 96 17.17 8.93 -2.43
CA SER A 96 15.73 8.66 -2.42
C SER A 96 14.95 9.95 -2.70
N GLY A 97 13.83 9.82 -3.39
CA GLY A 97 13.03 10.95 -3.84
C GLY A 97 13.24 11.26 -5.32
N PHE A 98 12.53 12.27 -5.80
CA PHE A 98 12.52 12.63 -7.22
C PHE A 98 13.54 13.70 -7.60
N LEU A 99 14.09 14.44 -6.69
CA LEU A 99 15.05 15.52 -6.93
C LEU A 99 16.14 15.45 -5.86
N PRO A 100 16.96 14.38 -5.83
CA PRO A 100 17.91 14.16 -4.75
C PRO A 100 19.03 15.21 -4.72
N GLU A 101 19.33 15.86 -5.86
CA GLU A 101 20.33 16.94 -5.94
C GLU A 101 19.83 18.23 -5.29
N ASP A 102 18.51 18.50 -5.36
CA ASP A 102 17.89 19.69 -4.79
C ASP A 102 17.60 19.53 -3.30
N PHE A 103 17.50 18.27 -2.83
CA PHE A 103 17.19 17.92 -1.44
C PHE A 103 18.21 16.92 -0.90
N PRO A 104 19.43 17.36 -0.61
CA PRO A 104 20.53 16.47 -0.22
C PRO A 104 20.38 15.85 1.19
N GLY A 105 19.43 16.30 2.01
CA GLY A 105 19.18 15.79 3.38
C GLY A 105 19.83 16.61 4.45
#